data_02a05f351eaab16cebe1c36d1e5841f8
#
_entry.id   02a05f351eaab16cebe1c36d1e5841f8
#
_cell.length_a   1.000
_cell.length_b   1.000
_cell.length_c   1.000
_cell.angle_alpha   90.00
_cell.angle_beta   90.00
_cell.angle_gamma   90.00
#
_symmetry.space_group_name_H-M   'P 1'
#
loop_
_entity.id
_entity.type
_entity.pdbx_description
1 polymer ?
#
loop_
_entity_poly.entity_id
_entity_poly.type
_entity_poly.pdbx_seq_one_letter_code
_entity_poly.pdbx_strand_id
1 'polypeptide(L)'
;MNVLTSIAVLGFLIFFHEMGHFLAAIFQGIYVDGFSIGFGPSIIKKKINAITYSFRAFPLGGFVSFPDEDQNGIKANDINLLKNRPLFQRIIVISAGVFANLLLAYIIIIVNINTIGIQYDPDPGILVLAIQSERAASKAGLEPGDQILKIKDNTLGIGDEAVNLLVKEIQQSAEKSINIEIMRNDELKEINIIPQNIDGKGTIGAQLQPNIRQETYKPKN
;
A
#
# COMPACT_ATOMS: atom_id res chain seq x y z
N MET A 1 0.85 -17.88 -8.48
CA MET A 1 1.96 -18.07 -7.52
C MET A 1 2.21 -19.56 -7.38
N ASN A 2 3.46 -20.01 -7.48
CA ASN A 2 3.78 -21.44 -7.34
C ASN A 2 3.80 -21.80 -5.85
N VAL A 3 3.38 -23.04 -5.52
CA VAL A 3 3.35 -23.57 -4.14
C VAL A 3 4.69 -23.33 -3.41
N LEU A 4 5.82 -23.51 -4.11
CA LEU A 4 7.14 -23.28 -3.56
C LEU A 4 7.36 -21.82 -3.12
N THR A 5 6.89 -20.86 -3.91
CA THR A 5 6.96 -19.43 -3.56
C THR A 5 6.13 -19.11 -2.31
N SER A 6 4.94 -19.71 -2.20
CA SER A 6 4.07 -19.52 -1.02
C SER A 6 4.72 -20.09 0.25
N ILE A 7 5.35 -21.25 0.17
CA ILE A 7 6.10 -21.86 1.27
C ILE A 7 7.29 -20.98 1.67
N ALA A 8 8.04 -20.45 0.72
CA ALA A 8 9.18 -19.58 0.98
C ALA A 8 8.76 -18.26 1.67
N VAL A 9 7.68 -17.63 1.20
CA VAL A 9 7.14 -16.42 1.82
C VAL A 9 6.65 -16.68 3.23
N LEU A 10 5.92 -17.78 3.45
CA LEU A 10 5.45 -18.16 4.77
C LEU A 10 6.62 -18.40 5.72
N GLY A 11 7.62 -19.18 5.28
CA GLY A 11 8.83 -19.44 6.08
C GLY A 11 9.58 -18.16 6.45
N PHE A 12 9.66 -17.22 5.52
CA PHE A 12 10.27 -15.91 5.76
C PHE A 12 9.49 -15.08 6.80
N LEU A 13 8.16 -15.02 6.72
CA LEU A 13 7.33 -14.32 7.70
C LEU A 13 7.45 -14.95 9.09
N ILE A 14 7.48 -16.27 9.18
CA ILE A 14 7.64 -16.98 10.45
C ILE A 14 9.03 -16.70 11.04
N PHE A 15 10.08 -16.72 10.21
CA PHE A 15 11.42 -16.36 10.66
C PHE A 15 11.48 -14.97 11.30
N PHE A 16 10.88 -13.95 10.67
CA PHE A 16 10.82 -12.60 11.24
C PHE A 16 10.00 -12.54 12.51
N HIS A 17 8.91 -13.29 12.58
CA HIS A 17 8.09 -13.41 13.78
C HIS A 17 8.90 -13.95 14.97
N GLU A 18 9.55 -15.09 14.79
CA GLU A 18 10.38 -15.70 15.83
C GLU A 18 11.60 -14.84 16.21
N MET A 19 12.18 -14.17 15.22
CA MET A 19 13.26 -13.22 15.45
C MET A 19 12.82 -12.04 16.33
N GLY A 20 11.56 -11.60 16.20
CA GLY A 20 10.98 -10.59 17.07
C GLY A 20 10.99 -11.01 18.54
N HIS A 21 10.50 -12.21 18.85
CA HIS A 21 10.52 -12.77 20.21
C HIS A 21 11.95 -12.92 20.75
N PHE A 22 12.82 -13.46 19.92
CA PHE A 22 14.23 -13.65 20.24
C PHE A 22 14.93 -12.34 20.61
N LEU A 23 14.82 -11.33 19.75
CA LEU A 23 15.46 -10.03 20.00
C LEU A 23 14.88 -9.34 21.23
N ALA A 24 13.55 -9.36 21.40
CA ALA A 24 12.91 -8.77 22.57
C ALA A 24 13.37 -9.42 23.88
N ALA A 25 13.61 -10.73 23.89
CA ALA A 25 14.14 -11.43 25.03
C ALA A 25 15.61 -11.04 25.31
N ILE A 26 16.46 -11.06 24.28
CA ILE A 26 17.90 -10.72 24.42
C ILE A 26 18.07 -9.28 24.89
N PHE A 27 17.35 -8.30 24.32
CA PHE A 27 17.45 -6.90 24.73
C PHE A 27 17.03 -6.66 26.19
N GLN A 28 16.16 -7.52 26.72
CA GLN A 28 15.74 -7.46 28.12
C GLN A 28 16.63 -8.30 29.04
N GLY A 29 17.67 -8.96 28.53
CA GLY A 29 18.54 -9.84 29.33
C GLY A 29 17.81 -11.10 29.81
N ILE A 30 16.79 -11.55 29.09
CA ILE A 30 16.07 -12.80 29.39
C ILE A 30 16.86 -13.96 28.79
N TYR A 31 17.01 -15.03 29.55
CA TYR A 31 17.70 -16.22 29.05
C TYR A 31 16.93 -16.86 27.90
N VAL A 32 17.65 -17.18 26.84
CA VAL A 32 17.18 -17.93 25.69
C VAL A 32 18.04 -19.17 25.53
N ASP A 33 17.43 -20.34 25.47
CA ASP A 33 18.11 -21.62 25.30
C ASP A 33 18.29 -22.00 23.82
N GLY A 34 17.33 -21.62 22.99
CA GLY A 34 17.40 -21.96 21.57
C GLY A 34 16.60 -21.05 20.65
N PHE A 35 17.10 -20.95 19.42
CA PHE A 35 16.43 -20.32 18.29
C PHE A 35 16.40 -21.31 17.14
N SER A 36 15.21 -21.69 16.70
CA SER A 36 15.02 -22.73 15.69
C SER A 36 14.17 -22.25 14.54
N ILE A 37 14.63 -22.48 13.32
CA ILE A 37 13.89 -22.26 12.08
C ILE A 37 13.43 -23.62 11.55
N GLY A 38 12.13 -23.75 11.32
CA GLY A 38 11.51 -24.98 10.85
C GLY A 38 11.11 -25.94 11.98
N PHE A 39 10.49 -27.04 11.56
CA PHE A 39 10.10 -28.16 12.42
C PHE A 39 10.78 -29.48 12.00
N GLY A 40 10.63 -30.52 12.82
CA GLY A 40 11.18 -31.84 12.55
C GLY A 40 12.65 -31.97 13.00
N PRO A 41 13.38 -32.96 12.46
CA PRO A 41 14.77 -33.19 12.82
C PRO A 41 15.67 -32.04 12.43
N SER A 42 16.64 -31.71 13.27
CA SER A 42 17.63 -30.65 12.96
C SER A 42 18.61 -31.14 11.90
N ILE A 43 18.74 -30.38 10.81
CA ILE A 43 19.72 -30.61 9.76
C ILE A 43 21.06 -29.98 10.17
N ILE A 44 20.98 -28.75 10.70
CA ILE A 44 22.13 -28.01 11.18
C ILE A 44 21.84 -27.57 12.60
N LYS A 45 22.78 -27.80 13.50
CA LYS A 45 22.70 -27.38 14.90
C LYS A 45 24.04 -26.82 15.32
N LYS A 46 24.05 -25.59 15.85
CA LYS A 46 25.24 -24.94 16.33
C LYS A 46 24.95 -24.23 17.65
N LYS A 47 25.75 -24.51 18.68
CA LYS A 47 25.69 -23.80 19.95
C LYS A 47 26.69 -22.64 19.93
N ILE A 48 26.20 -21.44 20.17
CA ILE A 48 27.01 -20.22 20.28
C ILE A 48 26.68 -19.61 21.64
N ASN A 49 27.67 -19.53 22.50
CA ASN A 49 27.49 -19.20 23.92
C ASN A 49 26.47 -20.15 24.59
N ALA A 50 25.42 -19.59 25.20
CA ALA A 50 24.37 -20.38 25.84
C ALA A 50 23.24 -20.79 24.88
N ILE A 51 23.17 -20.22 23.67
CA ILE A 51 22.04 -20.35 22.74
C ILE A 51 22.32 -21.40 21.68
N THR A 52 21.38 -22.30 21.46
CA THR A 52 21.41 -23.30 20.41
C THR A 52 20.65 -22.84 19.18
N TYR A 53 21.34 -22.56 18.09
CA TYR A 53 20.75 -22.24 16.79
C TYR A 53 20.53 -23.53 16.00
N SER A 54 19.31 -23.70 15.46
CA SER A 54 18.96 -24.92 14.70
C SER A 54 18.23 -24.57 13.41
N PHE A 55 18.60 -25.25 12.34
CA PHE A 55 17.84 -25.27 11.09
C PHE A 55 17.26 -26.67 10.91
N ARG A 56 15.95 -26.77 10.69
CA ARG A 56 15.22 -28.04 10.68
C ARG A 56 14.69 -28.39 9.31
N ALA A 57 14.32 -29.67 9.12
CA ALA A 57 13.99 -30.25 7.83
C ALA A 57 12.76 -29.61 7.15
N PHE A 58 11.77 -29.21 7.91
CA PHE A 58 10.55 -28.61 7.37
C PHE A 58 10.55 -27.09 7.63
N PRO A 59 10.71 -26.24 6.58
CA PRO A 59 10.83 -24.79 6.75
C PRO A 59 9.49 -24.10 7.05
N LEU A 60 8.54 -24.83 7.58
CA LEU A 60 7.20 -24.34 7.95
C LEU A 60 7.15 -24.13 9.46
N GLY A 61 7.62 -22.97 9.93
CA GLY A 61 7.57 -22.67 11.35
C GLY A 61 8.92 -22.29 11.94
N GLY A 62 8.92 -22.14 13.25
CA GLY A 62 10.10 -21.84 14.06
C GLY A 62 9.69 -21.78 15.53
N PHE A 63 10.64 -21.61 16.40
CA PHE A 63 10.37 -21.32 17.82
C PHE A 63 11.59 -20.74 18.52
N VAL A 64 11.32 -19.93 19.52
CA VAL A 64 12.28 -19.51 20.53
C VAL A 64 12.04 -20.33 21.78
N SER A 65 13.07 -21.03 22.29
CA SER A 65 12.98 -21.75 23.55
C SER A 65 13.62 -20.97 24.69
N PHE A 66 12.92 -20.95 25.78
CA PHE A 66 13.36 -20.35 27.03
C PHE A 66 13.69 -21.46 28.02
N PRO A 67 14.79 -21.35 28.77
CA PRO A 67 15.13 -22.40 29.74
C PRO A 67 14.11 -22.44 30.86
N ASP A 68 13.78 -23.66 31.28
CA ASP A 68 13.04 -23.91 32.50
C ASP A 68 13.98 -23.93 33.71
N GLU A 69 13.40 -23.90 34.92
CA GLU A 69 14.13 -24.13 36.16
C GLU A 69 14.84 -25.50 36.13
N ASP A 70 15.98 -25.57 36.83
CA ASP A 70 16.83 -26.76 36.95
C ASP A 70 17.60 -27.18 35.67
N GLN A 71 17.41 -26.50 34.56
CA GLN A 71 18.25 -26.70 33.38
C GLN A 71 19.52 -25.84 33.48
N ASN A 72 20.67 -26.43 33.22
CA ASN A 72 21.97 -25.76 33.21
C ASN A 72 22.38 -25.07 34.53
N GLY A 73 21.85 -25.48 35.70
CA GLY A 73 22.17 -24.90 37.01
C GLY A 73 21.52 -23.54 37.29
N ILE A 74 20.51 -23.15 36.53
CA ILE A 74 19.77 -21.91 36.75
C ILE A 74 18.82 -22.11 37.92
N LYS A 75 18.86 -21.20 38.89
CA LYS A 75 17.99 -21.24 40.09
C LYS A 75 16.54 -20.91 39.68
N ALA A 76 15.55 -21.58 40.26
CA ALA A 76 14.12 -21.37 39.99
C ALA A 76 13.62 -19.93 40.13
N ASN A 77 14.27 -19.15 41.03
CA ASN A 77 13.94 -17.74 41.28
C ASN A 77 14.84 -16.73 40.54
N ASP A 78 15.64 -17.19 39.54
CA ASP A 78 16.46 -16.26 38.75
C ASP A 78 15.57 -15.28 37.99
N ILE A 79 15.87 -13.99 38.15
CA ILE A 79 15.08 -12.92 37.51
C ILE A 79 15.20 -12.93 35.98
N ASN A 80 16.22 -13.55 35.42
CA ASN A 80 16.44 -13.63 33.98
C ASN A 80 15.63 -14.76 33.30
N LEU A 81 14.93 -15.57 34.08
CA LEU A 81 13.93 -16.48 33.52
C LEU A 81 12.68 -15.70 33.09
N LEU A 82 12.14 -15.99 31.91
CA LEU A 82 10.97 -15.31 31.38
C LEU A 82 9.78 -15.35 32.36
N LYS A 83 9.57 -16.50 33.06
CA LYS A 83 8.48 -16.68 34.03
C LYS A 83 8.57 -15.72 35.24
N ASN A 84 9.79 -15.32 35.62
CA ASN A 84 10.05 -14.48 36.79
C ASN A 84 10.10 -12.98 36.45
N ARG A 85 10.01 -12.63 35.16
CA ARG A 85 10.00 -11.24 34.72
C ARG A 85 8.67 -10.54 35.04
N PRO A 86 8.70 -9.22 35.31
CA PRO A 86 7.48 -8.42 35.43
C PRO A 86 6.54 -8.60 34.24
N LEU A 87 5.24 -8.54 34.51
CA LEU A 87 4.20 -8.77 33.50
C LEU A 87 4.42 -7.96 32.21
N PHE A 88 4.79 -6.69 32.32
CA PHE A 88 5.04 -5.82 31.17
C PHE A 88 6.17 -6.33 30.27
N GLN A 89 7.27 -6.81 30.86
CA GLN A 89 8.39 -7.37 30.09
C GLN A 89 8.00 -8.65 29.36
N ARG A 90 7.18 -9.50 30.00
CA ARG A 90 6.64 -10.71 29.36
C ARG A 90 5.71 -10.38 28.19
N ILE A 91 4.84 -9.36 28.35
CA ILE A 91 3.97 -8.89 27.28
C ILE A 91 4.80 -8.40 26.08
N ILE A 92 5.89 -7.64 26.32
CA ILE A 92 6.78 -7.20 25.24
C ILE A 92 7.33 -8.40 24.46
N VAL A 93 7.85 -9.43 25.15
CA VAL A 93 8.37 -10.61 24.47
C VAL A 93 7.29 -11.33 23.68
N ILE A 94 6.12 -11.55 24.29
CA ILE A 94 5.00 -12.28 23.65
C ILE A 94 4.44 -11.54 22.43
N SER A 95 4.37 -10.21 22.47
CA SER A 95 3.86 -9.40 21.35
C SER A 95 4.90 -9.08 20.28
N ALA A 96 6.19 -9.23 20.58
CA ALA A 96 7.29 -8.82 19.71
C ALA A 96 7.28 -9.49 18.33
N GLY A 97 6.81 -10.74 18.23
CA GLY A 97 6.69 -11.44 16.95
C GLY A 97 5.71 -10.75 16.00
N VAL A 98 4.54 -10.35 16.51
CA VAL A 98 3.55 -9.60 15.73
C VAL A 98 4.08 -8.25 15.32
N PHE A 99 4.73 -7.53 16.24
CA PHE A 99 5.34 -6.23 15.94
C PHE A 99 6.46 -6.34 14.89
N ALA A 100 7.27 -7.39 14.92
CA ALA A 100 8.30 -7.64 13.92
C ALA A 100 7.69 -7.81 12.52
N ASN A 101 6.59 -8.55 12.39
CA ASN A 101 5.90 -8.71 11.11
C ASN A 101 5.24 -7.41 10.63
N LEU A 102 4.66 -6.60 11.53
CA LEU A 102 4.13 -5.29 11.17
C LEU A 102 5.23 -4.34 10.69
N LEU A 103 6.37 -4.33 11.38
CA LEU A 103 7.54 -3.54 10.98
C LEU A 103 8.07 -3.99 9.62
N LEU A 104 8.16 -5.29 9.38
CA LEU A 104 8.55 -5.85 8.09
C LEU A 104 7.59 -5.43 6.96
N ALA A 105 6.28 -5.52 7.20
CA ALA A 105 5.27 -5.08 6.22
C ALA A 105 5.41 -3.59 5.91
N TYR A 106 5.63 -2.75 6.94
CA TYR A 106 5.86 -1.31 6.77
C TYR A 106 7.12 -1.02 5.92
N ILE A 107 8.22 -1.71 6.18
CA ILE A 107 9.46 -1.58 5.40
C ILE A 107 9.23 -1.98 3.94
N ILE A 108 8.54 -3.11 3.69
CA ILE A 108 8.23 -3.58 2.33
C ILE A 108 7.37 -2.55 1.59
N ILE A 109 6.37 -1.94 2.24
CA ILE A 109 5.53 -0.90 1.63
C ILE A 109 6.38 0.33 1.26
N ILE A 110 7.23 0.81 2.16
CA ILE A 110 8.10 1.96 1.88
C ILE A 110 9.06 1.66 0.72
N VAL A 111 9.70 0.49 0.73
CA VAL A 111 10.59 0.08 -0.36
C VAL A 111 9.82 0.01 -1.68
N ASN A 112 8.60 -0.55 -1.65
CA ASN A 112 7.76 -0.67 -2.84
C ASN A 112 7.39 0.72 -3.41
N ILE A 113 6.93 1.65 -2.57
CA ILE A 113 6.60 3.03 -2.98
C ILE A 113 7.82 3.74 -3.59
N ASN A 114 9.00 3.56 -2.99
CA ASN A 114 10.22 4.23 -3.47
C ASN A 114 10.83 3.59 -4.74
N THR A 115 10.62 2.29 -4.95
CA THR A 115 11.25 1.57 -6.08
C THR A 115 10.35 1.41 -7.28
N ILE A 116 9.05 1.18 -7.06
CA ILE A 116 8.10 0.91 -8.14
C ILE A 116 7.48 2.21 -8.63
N GLY A 117 7.23 3.18 -7.72
CA GLY A 117 6.52 4.41 -8.04
C GLY A 117 5.11 4.11 -8.61
N ILE A 118 4.16 4.98 -8.40
CA ILE A 118 2.92 4.93 -9.16
C ILE A 118 3.20 5.70 -10.45
N GLN A 119 3.50 5.01 -11.54
CA GLN A 119 3.52 5.64 -12.85
C GLN A 119 2.05 5.80 -13.29
N TYR A 120 1.63 7.04 -13.32
CA TYR A 120 0.39 7.42 -13.97
C TYR A 120 0.71 7.60 -15.45
N ASP A 121 0.11 6.78 -16.31
CA ASP A 121 0.18 7.02 -17.76
C ASP A 121 -0.99 7.97 -18.09
N PRO A 122 -0.71 9.24 -18.42
CA PRO A 122 -1.76 10.19 -18.72
C PRO A 122 -2.34 9.90 -20.10
N ASP A 123 -3.63 9.59 -20.14
CA ASP A 123 -4.38 9.53 -21.38
C ASP A 123 -4.87 10.94 -21.79
N PRO A 124 -5.05 11.21 -23.09
CA PRO A 124 -5.60 12.46 -23.54
C PRO A 124 -6.99 12.75 -22.97
N GLY A 125 -7.28 14.03 -22.74
CA GLY A 125 -8.58 14.49 -22.29
C GLY A 125 -8.73 14.64 -20.77
N ILE A 126 -9.94 14.90 -20.34
CA ILE A 126 -10.30 15.26 -18.97
C ILE A 126 -11.47 14.42 -18.52
N LEU A 127 -11.35 13.75 -17.39
CA LEU A 127 -12.40 12.94 -16.81
C LEU A 127 -13.33 13.79 -15.94
N VAL A 128 -14.63 13.63 -16.14
CA VAL A 128 -15.67 14.22 -15.30
C VAL A 128 -15.93 13.32 -14.11
N LEU A 129 -15.61 13.79 -12.90
CA LEU A 129 -15.78 13.00 -11.67
C LEU A 129 -17.19 13.13 -11.09
N ALA A 130 -17.67 14.37 -11.01
CA ALA A 130 -18.95 14.68 -10.41
C ALA A 130 -19.58 15.90 -11.08
N ILE A 131 -20.90 15.98 -11.04
CA ILE A 131 -21.68 17.06 -11.62
C ILE A 131 -22.66 17.58 -10.57
N GLN A 132 -22.74 18.89 -10.45
CA GLN A 132 -23.71 19.55 -9.58
C GLN A 132 -25.07 19.59 -10.31
N SER A 133 -26.11 19.15 -9.62
CA SER A 133 -27.49 19.20 -10.13
C SER A 133 -27.87 20.65 -10.48
N GLU A 134 -28.68 20.80 -11.53
CA GLU A 134 -29.22 22.07 -12.03
C GLU A 134 -28.20 23.08 -12.58
N ARG A 135 -26.91 22.72 -12.63
CA ARG A 135 -25.88 23.54 -13.28
C ARG A 135 -25.78 23.25 -14.78
N ALA A 136 -24.98 24.05 -15.46
CA ALA A 136 -24.83 24.01 -16.93
C ALA A 136 -24.44 22.63 -17.47
N ALA A 137 -23.51 21.93 -16.80
CA ALA A 137 -23.09 20.58 -17.17
C ALA A 137 -24.24 19.57 -17.09
N SER A 138 -25.01 19.58 -16.01
CA SER A 138 -26.17 18.70 -15.82
C SER A 138 -27.26 18.99 -16.87
N LYS A 139 -27.57 20.26 -17.15
CA LYS A 139 -28.57 20.66 -18.14
C LYS A 139 -28.18 20.28 -19.56
N ALA A 140 -26.88 20.27 -19.85
CA ALA A 140 -26.35 19.86 -21.15
C ALA A 140 -26.28 18.35 -21.34
N GLY A 141 -26.55 17.56 -20.28
CA GLY A 141 -26.48 16.10 -20.34
C GLY A 141 -25.09 15.52 -20.21
N LEU A 142 -24.15 16.27 -19.61
CA LEU A 142 -22.84 15.73 -19.21
C LEU A 142 -23.07 14.81 -18.00
N GLU A 143 -22.31 13.73 -17.90
CA GLU A 143 -22.45 12.71 -16.85
C GLU A 143 -21.10 12.40 -16.17
N PRO A 144 -21.10 11.98 -14.90
CA PRO A 144 -19.90 11.44 -14.29
C PRO A 144 -19.38 10.22 -15.06
N GLY A 145 -18.07 10.18 -15.33
CA GLY A 145 -17.44 9.15 -16.16
C GLY A 145 -17.21 9.58 -17.61
N ASP A 146 -17.77 10.71 -18.07
CA ASP A 146 -17.47 11.25 -19.40
C ASP A 146 -16.01 11.69 -19.48
N GLN A 147 -15.38 11.43 -20.60
CA GLN A 147 -14.04 11.91 -20.94
C GLN A 147 -14.16 13.02 -21.97
N ILE A 148 -13.83 14.25 -21.59
CA ILE A 148 -13.82 15.40 -22.49
C ILE A 148 -12.54 15.38 -23.31
N LEU A 149 -12.67 15.28 -24.65
CA LEU A 149 -11.54 15.18 -25.57
C LEU A 149 -11.26 16.49 -26.29
N LYS A 150 -12.30 17.34 -26.50
CA LYS A 150 -12.18 18.55 -27.27
C LYS A 150 -13.12 19.62 -26.76
N ILE A 151 -12.69 20.89 -26.83
CA ILE A 151 -13.52 22.05 -26.56
C ILE A 151 -13.38 23.07 -27.71
N LYS A 152 -14.47 23.43 -28.34
CA LYS A 152 -14.47 24.20 -29.59
C LYS A 152 -13.58 23.51 -30.64
N ASP A 153 -12.56 24.22 -31.15
CA ASP A 153 -11.58 23.67 -32.10
C ASP A 153 -10.31 23.11 -31.43
N ASN A 154 -10.21 23.18 -30.07
CA ASN A 154 -9.03 22.80 -29.34
C ASN A 154 -9.14 21.35 -28.83
N THR A 155 -8.28 20.47 -29.31
CA THR A 155 -8.12 19.12 -28.76
C THR A 155 -7.40 19.20 -27.41
N LEU A 156 -7.95 18.53 -26.40
CA LEU A 156 -7.35 18.50 -25.07
C LEU A 156 -6.22 17.47 -25.03
N GLY A 157 -5.06 17.91 -24.60
CA GLY A 157 -3.88 17.08 -24.42
C GLY A 157 -3.96 16.25 -23.14
N ILE A 158 -2.84 16.10 -22.48
CA ILE A 158 -2.67 15.29 -21.27
C ILE A 158 -2.38 16.16 -20.06
N GLY A 159 -2.73 15.68 -18.87
CA GLY A 159 -2.34 16.28 -17.59
C GLY A 159 -3.03 17.60 -17.26
N ASP A 160 -2.40 18.34 -16.35
CA ASP A 160 -2.97 19.59 -15.81
C ASP A 160 -3.08 20.73 -16.85
N GLU A 161 -2.26 20.70 -17.90
CA GLU A 161 -2.32 21.69 -18.98
C GLU A 161 -3.65 21.59 -19.73
N ALA A 162 -4.16 20.38 -19.96
CA ALA A 162 -5.46 20.15 -20.58
C ALA A 162 -6.59 20.68 -19.69
N VAL A 163 -6.52 20.45 -18.37
CA VAL A 163 -7.51 20.97 -17.42
C VAL A 163 -7.51 22.51 -17.43
N ASN A 164 -6.32 23.12 -17.38
CA ASN A 164 -6.20 24.57 -17.40
C ASN A 164 -6.76 25.20 -18.69
N LEU A 165 -6.51 24.56 -19.85
CA LEU A 165 -7.07 24.97 -21.13
C LEU A 165 -8.58 24.92 -21.11
N LEU A 166 -9.16 23.77 -20.70
CA LEU A 166 -10.60 23.60 -20.62
C LEU A 166 -11.26 24.62 -19.69
N VAL A 167 -10.71 24.79 -18.48
CA VAL A 167 -11.22 25.76 -17.49
C VAL A 167 -11.16 27.18 -18.03
N LYS A 168 -10.05 27.56 -18.68
CA LYS A 168 -9.91 28.88 -19.30
C LYS A 168 -10.96 29.15 -20.37
N GLU A 169 -11.18 28.17 -21.29
CA GLU A 169 -12.18 28.27 -22.35
C GLU A 169 -13.60 28.40 -21.79
N ILE A 170 -13.92 27.64 -20.75
CA ILE A 170 -15.22 27.73 -20.06
C ILE A 170 -15.40 29.09 -19.40
N GLN A 171 -14.38 29.56 -18.65
CA GLN A 171 -14.45 30.86 -17.96
C GLN A 171 -14.66 32.05 -18.91
N GLN A 172 -14.04 31.99 -20.08
CA GLN A 172 -14.17 33.06 -21.11
C GLN A 172 -15.47 33.03 -21.89
N SER A 173 -16.23 31.95 -21.75
CA SER A 173 -17.45 31.70 -22.52
C SER A 173 -18.73 31.82 -21.68
N ALA A 174 -18.74 32.68 -20.66
CA ALA A 174 -19.93 32.93 -19.86
C ALA A 174 -21.13 33.28 -20.75
N GLU A 175 -22.26 32.61 -20.57
CA GLU A 175 -23.53 32.80 -21.31
C GLU A 175 -23.43 32.57 -22.83
N LYS A 176 -22.32 31.98 -23.31
CA LYS A 176 -22.15 31.61 -24.74
C LYS A 176 -22.14 30.12 -24.88
N SER A 177 -22.82 29.61 -25.92
CA SER A 177 -22.77 28.17 -26.22
C SER A 177 -21.38 27.76 -26.65
N ILE A 178 -20.86 26.71 -26.04
CA ILE A 178 -19.62 26.05 -26.41
C ILE A 178 -19.87 24.57 -26.73
N ASN A 179 -19.28 24.12 -27.81
CA ASN A 179 -19.32 22.72 -28.20
C ASN A 179 -18.15 21.98 -27.52
N ILE A 180 -18.43 20.83 -26.91
CA ILE A 180 -17.46 19.90 -26.40
C ILE A 180 -17.67 18.51 -27.01
N GLU A 181 -16.59 17.83 -27.33
CA GLU A 181 -16.59 16.44 -27.76
C GLU A 181 -16.19 15.58 -26.57
N ILE A 182 -17.02 14.60 -26.28
CA ILE A 182 -16.81 13.66 -25.17
C ILE A 182 -16.78 12.20 -25.68
N MET A 183 -16.10 11.35 -24.93
CA MET A 183 -16.20 9.90 -25.05
C MET A 183 -17.03 9.38 -23.88
N ARG A 184 -18.12 8.65 -24.20
CA ARG A 184 -18.99 7.98 -23.23
C ARG A 184 -19.24 6.55 -23.70
N ASN A 185 -18.87 5.54 -22.92
CA ASN A 185 -18.99 4.12 -23.25
C ASN A 185 -18.36 3.78 -24.61
N ASP A 186 -17.19 4.30 -24.90
CA ASP A 186 -16.44 4.15 -26.15
C ASP A 186 -17.12 4.77 -27.38
N GLU A 187 -18.14 5.61 -27.19
CA GLU A 187 -18.81 6.37 -28.25
C GLU A 187 -18.48 7.87 -28.15
N LEU A 188 -18.12 8.48 -29.28
CA LEU A 188 -17.94 9.91 -29.37
C LEU A 188 -19.30 10.61 -29.44
N LYS A 189 -19.48 11.64 -28.61
CA LYS A 189 -20.69 12.47 -28.55
C LYS A 189 -20.33 13.94 -28.51
N GLU A 190 -21.11 14.77 -29.18
CA GLU A 190 -21.01 16.22 -29.10
C GLU A 190 -22.06 16.75 -28.13
N ILE A 191 -21.66 17.63 -27.23
CA ILE A 191 -22.55 18.26 -26.26
C ILE A 191 -22.35 19.77 -26.34
N ASN A 192 -23.44 20.50 -26.38
CA ASN A 192 -23.44 21.97 -26.31
C ASN A 192 -23.72 22.42 -24.88
N ILE A 193 -22.79 23.14 -24.29
CA ILE A 193 -22.91 23.65 -22.92
C ILE A 193 -22.94 25.18 -22.95
N ILE A 194 -23.84 25.77 -22.18
CA ILE A 194 -23.86 27.22 -21.93
C ILE A 194 -23.40 27.48 -20.51
N PRO A 195 -22.14 27.89 -20.29
CA PRO A 195 -21.63 28.17 -18.94
C PRO A 195 -22.42 29.30 -18.26
N GLN A 196 -22.77 29.08 -17.01
CA GLN A 196 -23.43 30.11 -16.19
C GLN A 196 -22.44 31.20 -15.82
N ASN A 197 -22.88 32.46 -15.80
CA ASN A 197 -22.05 33.54 -15.33
C ASN A 197 -22.09 33.62 -13.79
N ILE A 198 -20.96 33.43 -13.16
CA ILE A 198 -20.76 33.62 -11.72
C ILE A 198 -19.56 34.56 -11.56
N ASP A 199 -19.79 35.74 -10.97
CA ASP A 199 -18.77 36.74 -10.73
C ASP A 199 -17.94 37.14 -12.00
N GLY A 200 -18.60 37.18 -13.14
CA GLY A 200 -17.98 37.55 -14.40
C GLY A 200 -17.25 36.36 -15.09
N LYS A 201 -17.30 35.16 -14.57
CA LYS A 201 -16.67 33.99 -15.14
C LYS A 201 -17.69 32.90 -15.48
N GLY A 202 -17.49 32.24 -16.61
CA GLY A 202 -18.28 31.08 -17.00
C GLY A 202 -17.99 29.87 -16.09
N THR A 203 -19.04 29.20 -15.62
CA THR A 203 -18.93 27.98 -14.82
C THR A 203 -19.92 26.93 -15.32
N ILE A 204 -19.55 25.64 -15.26
CA ILE A 204 -20.42 24.55 -15.69
C ILE A 204 -20.92 23.66 -14.54
N GLY A 205 -20.29 23.76 -13.35
CA GLY A 205 -20.67 22.96 -12.19
C GLY A 205 -20.26 21.48 -12.32
N ALA A 206 -19.08 21.21 -12.85
CA ALA A 206 -18.48 19.89 -12.92
C ALA A 206 -17.15 19.85 -12.18
N GLN A 207 -16.86 18.72 -11.53
CA GLN A 207 -15.55 18.41 -10.99
C GLN A 207 -14.73 17.67 -12.02
N LEU A 208 -13.59 18.22 -12.38
CA LEU A 208 -12.75 17.78 -13.49
C LEU A 208 -11.39 17.34 -12.98
N GLN A 209 -10.83 16.29 -13.56
CA GLN A 209 -9.45 15.87 -13.33
C GLN A 209 -8.79 15.44 -14.65
N PRO A 210 -7.44 15.48 -14.73
CA PRO A 210 -6.73 14.86 -15.85
C PRO A 210 -7.14 13.40 -16.01
N ASN A 211 -7.27 12.95 -17.26
CA ASN A 211 -7.50 11.54 -17.51
C ASN A 211 -6.20 10.76 -17.23
N ILE A 212 -6.23 9.97 -16.18
CA ILE A 212 -5.07 9.20 -15.70
C ILE A 212 -5.48 7.74 -15.72
N ARG A 213 -4.93 6.98 -16.65
CA ARG A 213 -5.08 5.54 -16.65
C ARG A 213 -4.16 4.94 -15.60
N GLN A 214 -4.73 4.25 -14.62
CA GLN A 214 -3.94 3.43 -13.70
C GLN A 214 -3.49 2.18 -14.46
N GLU A 215 -2.34 2.22 -15.11
CA GLU A 215 -1.70 1.01 -15.54
C GLU A 215 -0.85 0.45 -14.41
N THR A 216 -1.12 -0.79 -14.01
CA THR A 216 -0.24 -1.55 -13.15
C THR A 216 1.10 -1.70 -13.86
N TYR A 217 2.14 -1.08 -13.30
CA TYR A 217 3.50 -1.16 -13.80
C TYR A 217 3.90 -2.62 -14.03
N LYS A 218 4.18 -2.98 -15.26
CA LYS A 218 4.93 -4.18 -15.61
C LYS A 218 6.41 -3.78 -15.66
N PRO A 219 7.28 -4.34 -14.78
CA PRO A 219 8.71 -4.07 -14.88
C PRO A 219 9.17 -4.44 -16.29
N LYS A 220 9.94 -3.55 -16.91
CA LYS A 220 10.65 -3.89 -18.14
C LYS A 220 11.62 -5.02 -17.82
N ASN A 221 11.47 -6.16 -18.50
CA ASN A 221 12.47 -7.24 -18.54
C ASN A 221 13.78 -6.74 -19.13
#